data_e01fa6688deef5645248f8b101c981ed
#
_entry.id   e01fa6688deef5645248f8b101c981ed
#
_cell.length_a   1.000
_cell.length_b   1.000
_cell.length_c   1.000
_cell.angle_alpha   90.00
_cell.angle_beta   90.00
_cell.angle_gamma   90.00
#
_symmetry.space_group_name_H-M   'P 1'
#
loop_
_entity.id
_entity.type
_entity.pdbx_description
1 polymer ?
#
loop_
_entity_poly.entity_id
_entity_poly.type
_entity_poly.pdbx_seq_one_letter_code
_entity_poly.pdbx_strand_id
1 'polypeptide(L)'
;MTEAQNKANAYLSEIRNADKEINEMILKIDYLRYKASGATAIRYDKDHVQTSPGDMVCEAIVEAVAIENKLFAKHKKLVDMRERTHEICQLWGDNYAKLIETYYLSHGSMMDVAKLIGCSDRSAYRIKLEALERFSKHL
;
A
#
# COMPACT_ATOMS: atom_id res chain seq x y z
N MET A 1 -22.14 7.09 -4.00
CA MET A 1 -21.92 6.32 -2.76
C MET A 1 -22.37 7.11 -1.56
N THR A 2 -22.87 6.39 -0.57
CA THR A 2 -23.21 7.00 0.72
C THR A 2 -21.94 7.34 1.50
N GLU A 3 -22.07 8.12 2.56
CA GLU A 3 -20.94 8.44 3.43
C GLU A 3 -20.31 7.18 4.04
N ALA A 4 -21.14 6.24 4.48
CA ALA A 4 -20.68 4.97 5.01
C ALA A 4 -19.90 4.16 3.98
N GLN A 5 -20.39 4.09 2.76
CA GLN A 5 -19.69 3.41 1.65
C GLN A 5 -18.38 4.08 1.32
N ASN A 6 -18.34 5.42 1.31
CA ASN A 6 -17.10 6.16 1.06
C ASN A 6 -16.04 5.89 2.15
N LYS A 7 -16.47 5.84 3.39
CA LYS A 7 -15.58 5.54 4.52
C LYS A 7 -15.00 4.14 4.41
N ALA A 8 -15.83 3.15 4.12
CA ALA A 8 -15.37 1.78 3.91
C ALA A 8 -14.44 1.68 2.71
N ASN A 9 -14.79 2.34 1.61
CA ASN A 9 -13.95 2.34 0.41
C ASN A 9 -12.60 2.99 0.66
N ALA A 10 -12.54 4.07 1.42
CA ALA A 10 -11.27 4.72 1.76
C ALA A 10 -10.38 3.78 2.58
N TYR A 11 -10.94 3.09 3.56
CA TYR A 11 -10.21 2.13 4.38
C TYR A 11 -9.65 0.98 3.54
N LEU A 12 -10.49 0.36 2.73
CA LEU A 12 -10.08 -0.79 1.90
C LEU A 12 -9.15 -0.40 0.76
N SER A 13 -9.34 0.78 0.18
CA SER A 13 -8.45 1.28 -0.88
C SER A 13 -7.05 1.58 -0.34
N GLU A 14 -6.91 1.98 0.91
CA GLU A 14 -5.61 2.14 1.54
C GLU A 14 -4.84 0.82 1.53
N ILE A 15 -5.52 -0.30 1.80
CA ILE A 15 -4.91 -1.63 1.72
C ILE A 15 -4.51 -1.95 0.28
N ARG A 16 -5.40 -1.72 -0.67
CA ARG A 16 -5.15 -2.03 -2.08
C ARG A 16 -3.97 -1.25 -2.65
N ASN A 17 -3.84 0.01 -2.29
CA ASN A 17 -2.81 0.90 -2.83
C ASN A 17 -1.49 0.86 -2.05
N ALA A 18 -1.46 0.22 -0.91
CA ALA A 18 -0.30 0.24 -0.02
C ALA A 18 0.94 -0.41 -0.63
N ASP A 19 0.79 -1.45 -1.43
CA ASP A 19 1.93 -2.14 -2.04
C ASP A 19 2.69 -1.20 -2.97
N LYS A 20 1.99 -0.38 -3.73
CA LYS A 20 2.62 0.61 -4.60
C LYS A 20 3.41 1.63 -3.79
N GLU A 21 2.82 2.17 -2.73
CA GLU A 21 3.47 3.14 -1.86
C GLU A 21 4.69 2.55 -1.15
N ILE A 22 4.57 1.32 -0.69
CA ILE A 22 5.68 0.59 -0.05
C ILE A 22 6.82 0.38 -1.05
N ASN A 23 6.53 -0.03 -2.28
CA ASN A 23 7.53 -0.21 -3.32
C ASN A 23 8.24 1.11 -3.66
N GLU A 24 7.51 2.22 -3.73
CA GLU A 24 8.10 3.54 -3.95
C GLU A 24 9.06 3.92 -2.82
N MET A 25 8.70 3.63 -1.58
CA MET A 25 9.56 3.89 -0.41
C MET A 25 10.82 3.02 -0.44
N ILE A 26 10.70 1.75 -0.81
CA ILE A 26 11.84 0.84 -0.94
C ILE A 26 12.82 1.34 -2.01
N LEU A 27 12.31 1.74 -3.17
CA LEU A 27 13.14 2.28 -4.24
C LEU A 27 13.87 3.55 -3.82
N LYS A 28 13.22 4.41 -3.06
CA LYS A 28 13.84 5.62 -2.54
C LYS A 28 14.93 5.32 -1.53
N ILE A 29 14.72 4.35 -0.64
CA ILE A 29 15.72 3.90 0.31
C ILE A 29 16.95 3.34 -0.44
N ASP A 30 16.73 2.49 -1.43
CA ASP A 30 17.80 1.91 -2.23
C ASP A 30 18.61 2.98 -2.95
N TYR A 31 17.93 3.98 -3.51
CA TYR A 31 18.59 5.11 -4.16
C TYR A 31 19.46 5.90 -3.18
N LEU A 32 18.94 6.19 -1.98
CA LEU A 32 19.69 6.92 -0.98
C LEU A 32 20.89 6.15 -0.46
N ARG A 33 20.76 4.84 -0.30
CA ARG A 33 21.89 3.98 0.11
C ARG A 33 22.93 3.88 -0.98
N TYR A 34 22.53 3.80 -2.23
CA TYR A 34 23.43 3.83 -3.37
C TYR A 34 24.18 5.16 -3.41
N LYS A 35 23.49 6.29 -3.24
CA LYS A 35 24.08 7.61 -3.20
C LYS A 35 25.09 7.75 -2.06
N ALA A 36 24.80 7.14 -0.91
CA ALA A 36 25.69 7.19 0.25
C ALA A 36 26.95 6.34 0.08
N SER A 37 26.86 5.22 -0.67
CA SER A 37 27.98 4.28 -0.75
C SER A 37 28.77 4.35 -2.04
N GLY A 38 28.10 4.34 -3.18
CA GLY A 38 28.77 4.16 -4.46
C GLY A 38 29.07 5.45 -5.20
N ALA A 39 28.03 6.19 -5.54
CA ALA A 39 28.16 7.37 -6.38
C ALA A 39 28.98 8.48 -5.73
N THR A 40 28.91 8.61 -4.42
CA THR A 40 29.65 9.65 -3.69
C THR A 40 31.15 9.38 -3.75
N ALA A 41 31.57 8.14 -3.63
CA ALA A 41 32.99 7.78 -3.70
C ALA A 41 33.58 8.09 -5.07
N ILE A 42 32.82 7.86 -6.13
CA ILE A 42 33.26 8.15 -7.49
C ILE A 42 33.42 9.64 -7.71
N ARG A 43 32.51 10.43 -7.20
CA ARG A 43 32.58 11.88 -7.34
C ARG A 43 33.67 12.54 -6.55
N TYR A 44 34.13 11.85 -5.53
CA TYR A 44 35.17 12.38 -4.68
C TYR A 44 36.44 12.68 -5.46
N ASP A 45 36.78 11.89 -6.45
CA ASP A 45 37.97 12.08 -7.24
C ASP A 45 37.93 13.35 -8.08
N LYS A 46 36.79 13.92 -8.30
CA LYS A 46 36.64 15.11 -9.13
C LYS A 46 36.67 16.41 -8.36
N ASP A 47 36.63 16.31 -7.16
CA ASP A 47 36.86 17.29 -6.32
C ASP A 47 36.38 18.56 -6.33
N HIS A 48 36.67 19.27 -5.65
CA HIS A 48 36.38 20.53 -5.62
C HIS A 48 35.14 20.84 -5.10
N VAL A 49 34.52 20.10 -4.62
CA VAL A 49 33.31 20.32 -4.08
C VAL A 49 33.37 21.11 -2.84
N GLN A 50 32.57 22.05 -2.68
CA GLN A 50 32.51 22.87 -1.51
C GLN A 50 31.95 22.14 -0.32
N THR A 51 31.07 21.15 -0.53
CA THR A 51 30.49 20.36 0.54
C THR A 51 31.31 19.09 0.69
N SER A 52 31.66 18.71 1.92
CA SER A 52 32.42 17.50 2.12
C SER A 52 31.62 16.25 1.75
N PRO A 53 32.25 15.24 1.18
CA PRO A 53 31.56 13.98 0.87
C PRO A 53 30.95 13.31 2.10
N GLY A 54 31.58 13.49 3.25
CA GLY A 54 31.07 12.96 4.51
C GLY A 54 29.72 13.53 4.89
N ASP A 55 29.50 14.83 4.66
CA ASP A 55 28.24 15.48 4.99
C ASP A 55 27.12 14.97 4.09
N MET A 56 27.39 14.78 2.80
CA MET A 56 26.42 14.24 1.87
C MET A 56 26.06 12.79 2.20
N VAL A 57 27.04 12.00 2.62
CA VAL A 57 26.82 10.63 3.04
C VAL A 57 25.93 10.59 4.31
N CYS A 58 26.24 11.44 5.28
CA CYS A 58 25.46 11.52 6.52
C CYS A 58 24.02 11.93 6.24
N GLU A 59 23.80 12.93 5.39
CA GLU A 59 22.46 13.37 5.04
C GLU A 59 21.67 12.25 4.37
N ALA A 60 22.28 11.53 3.43
CA ALA A 60 21.63 10.43 2.72
C ALA A 60 21.27 9.30 3.68
N ILE A 61 22.14 8.96 4.61
CA ILE A 61 21.88 7.91 5.61
C ILE A 61 20.74 8.33 6.55
N VAL A 62 20.77 9.56 7.03
CA VAL A 62 19.71 10.07 7.93
C VAL A 62 18.36 10.04 7.21
N GLU A 63 18.30 10.48 5.97
CA GLU A 63 17.08 10.44 5.18
C GLU A 63 16.60 9.01 4.95
N ALA A 64 17.51 8.09 4.62
CA ALA A 64 17.18 6.69 4.43
C ALA A 64 16.59 6.06 5.69
N VAL A 65 17.19 6.31 6.85
CA VAL A 65 16.69 5.81 8.14
C VAL A 65 15.31 6.37 8.45
N ALA A 66 15.08 7.66 8.18
CA ALA A 66 13.78 8.28 8.39
C ALA A 66 12.69 7.62 7.54
N ILE A 67 13.00 7.29 6.28
CA ILE A 67 12.08 6.60 5.38
C ILE A 67 11.86 5.16 5.82
N GLU A 68 12.91 4.46 6.26
CA GLU A 68 12.77 3.10 6.78
C GLU A 68 11.84 3.04 7.99
N ASN A 69 11.92 4.02 8.89
CA ASN A 69 11.03 4.09 10.04
C ASN A 69 9.57 4.31 9.62
N LYS A 70 9.34 5.18 8.63
CA LYS A 70 8.00 5.39 8.06
C LYS A 70 7.48 4.13 7.38
N LEU A 71 8.34 3.44 6.64
CA LEU A 71 8.01 2.19 5.95
C LEU A 71 7.60 1.12 6.96
N PHE A 72 8.35 0.97 8.04
CA PHE A 72 8.06 0.00 9.08
C PHE A 72 6.69 0.26 9.72
N ALA A 73 6.43 1.52 10.10
CA ALA A 73 5.14 1.90 10.69
C ALA A 73 3.97 1.67 9.73
N LYS A 74 4.15 2.00 8.46
CA LYS A 74 3.13 1.80 7.42
C LYS A 74 2.87 0.32 7.19
N HIS A 75 3.91 -0.49 7.11
CA HIS A 75 3.81 -1.93 6.93
C HIS A 75 3.06 -2.58 8.09
N LYS A 76 3.38 -2.20 9.32
CA LYS A 76 2.70 -2.72 10.51
C LYS A 76 1.21 -2.38 10.48
N LYS A 77 0.88 -1.13 10.18
CA LYS A 77 -0.52 -0.69 10.06
C LYS A 77 -1.25 -1.49 8.99
N LEU A 78 -0.61 -1.70 7.84
CA LEU A 78 -1.19 -2.45 6.73
C LEU A 78 -1.45 -3.91 7.10
N VAL A 79 -0.52 -4.56 7.79
CA VAL A 79 -0.70 -5.93 8.24
C VAL A 79 -1.91 -6.04 9.15
N ASP A 80 -2.04 -5.13 10.11
CA ASP A 80 -3.19 -5.11 11.03
C ASP A 80 -4.51 -4.90 10.28
N MET A 81 -4.54 -3.99 9.30
CA MET A 81 -5.72 -3.74 8.49
C MET A 81 -6.11 -4.96 7.64
N ARG A 82 -5.13 -5.62 7.04
CA ARG A 82 -5.35 -6.85 6.24
C ARG A 82 -5.90 -7.98 7.10
N GLU A 83 -5.32 -8.21 8.26
CA GLU A 83 -5.76 -9.25 9.18
C GLU A 83 -7.21 -9.01 9.62
N ARG A 84 -7.53 -7.78 10.01
CA ARG A 84 -8.88 -7.41 10.42
C ARG A 84 -9.89 -7.62 9.29
N THR A 85 -9.54 -7.20 8.08
CA THR A 85 -10.40 -7.37 6.91
C THR A 85 -10.60 -8.84 6.59
N HIS A 86 -9.53 -9.63 6.64
CA HIS A 86 -9.59 -11.07 6.40
C HIS A 86 -10.50 -11.77 7.42
N GLU A 87 -10.40 -11.41 8.70
CA GLU A 87 -11.25 -11.97 9.75
C GLU A 87 -12.72 -11.66 9.49
N ILE A 88 -13.04 -10.42 9.10
CA ILE A 88 -14.41 -10.03 8.76
C ILE A 88 -14.92 -10.86 7.56
N CYS A 89 -14.09 -11.03 6.53
CA CYS A 89 -14.44 -11.83 5.36
C CYS A 89 -14.67 -13.29 5.72
N GLN A 90 -13.87 -13.84 6.61
CA GLN A 90 -14.05 -15.22 7.09
C GLN A 90 -15.39 -15.40 7.81
N LEU A 91 -15.81 -14.41 8.59
CA LEU A 91 -17.12 -14.44 9.26
C LEU A 91 -18.26 -14.39 8.26
N TRP A 92 -18.14 -13.65 7.17
CA TRP A 92 -19.22 -13.55 6.19
C TRP A 92 -19.35 -14.81 5.33
N GLY A 93 -18.24 -15.29 4.77
CA GLY A 93 -18.20 -16.51 3.96
C GLY A 93 -19.09 -16.51 2.72
N ASP A 94 -19.44 -15.34 2.18
CA ASP A 94 -20.36 -15.20 1.06
C ASP A 94 -19.74 -14.43 -0.11
N ASN A 95 -20.56 -14.01 -1.09
CA ASN A 95 -20.07 -13.29 -2.27
C ASN A 95 -19.52 -11.90 -1.92
N TYR A 96 -20.01 -11.26 -0.90
CA TYR A 96 -19.46 -9.99 -0.43
C TYR A 96 -18.04 -10.15 0.07
N ALA A 97 -17.77 -11.21 0.82
CA ALA A 97 -16.43 -11.54 1.27
C ALA A 97 -15.49 -11.83 0.10
N LYS A 98 -15.95 -12.61 -0.89
CA LYS A 98 -15.16 -12.90 -2.09
C LYS A 98 -14.79 -11.65 -2.85
N LEU A 99 -15.72 -10.71 -2.96
CA LEU A 99 -15.46 -9.43 -3.62
C LEU A 99 -14.38 -8.64 -2.90
N ILE A 100 -14.50 -8.49 -1.59
CA ILE A 100 -13.53 -7.74 -0.80
C ILE A 100 -12.15 -8.38 -0.87
N GLU A 101 -12.06 -9.69 -0.71
CA GLU A 101 -10.78 -10.39 -0.78
C GLU A 101 -10.15 -10.27 -2.16
N THR A 102 -10.91 -10.48 -3.22
CA THR A 102 -10.38 -10.45 -4.58
C THR A 102 -9.97 -9.04 -5.02
N TYR A 103 -10.83 -8.06 -4.78
CA TYR A 103 -10.59 -6.70 -5.26
C TYR A 103 -9.61 -5.93 -4.39
N TYR A 104 -9.77 -5.94 -3.08
CA TYR A 104 -8.98 -5.12 -2.17
C TYR A 104 -7.74 -5.82 -1.62
N LEU A 105 -7.81 -7.10 -1.31
CA LEU A 105 -6.68 -7.81 -0.72
C LEU A 105 -5.75 -8.45 -1.75
N SER A 106 -6.32 -8.96 -2.85
CA SER A 106 -5.55 -9.69 -3.88
C SER A 106 -5.30 -8.87 -5.14
N HIS A 107 -5.65 -7.59 -5.16
CA HIS A 107 -5.44 -6.70 -6.30
C HIS A 107 -6.12 -7.13 -7.61
N GLY A 108 -7.17 -7.93 -7.52
CA GLY A 108 -7.95 -8.31 -8.68
C GLY A 108 -8.75 -7.14 -9.26
N SER A 109 -9.21 -7.31 -10.51
CA SER A 109 -10.09 -6.33 -11.15
C SER A 109 -11.54 -6.64 -10.85
N MET A 110 -12.44 -5.69 -11.15
CA MET A 110 -13.88 -5.95 -11.07
C MET A 110 -14.34 -7.04 -12.06
N MET A 111 -13.63 -7.18 -13.18
CA MET A 111 -13.89 -8.29 -14.11
C MET A 111 -13.57 -9.64 -13.48
N ASP A 112 -12.47 -9.73 -12.74
CA ASP A 112 -12.09 -10.95 -12.02
C ASP A 112 -13.14 -11.31 -10.97
N VAL A 113 -13.65 -10.30 -10.26
CA VAL A 113 -14.71 -10.47 -9.27
C VAL A 113 -15.98 -11.00 -9.95
N ALA A 114 -16.37 -10.39 -11.05
CA ALA A 114 -17.58 -10.81 -11.79
C ALA A 114 -17.48 -12.26 -12.24
N LYS A 115 -16.31 -12.68 -12.73
CA LYS A 115 -16.07 -14.07 -13.13
C LYS A 115 -16.13 -15.03 -11.94
N LEU A 116 -15.53 -14.64 -10.82
CA LEU A 116 -15.48 -15.48 -9.63
C LEU A 116 -16.88 -15.69 -9.03
N ILE A 117 -17.69 -14.64 -8.99
CA ILE A 117 -19.04 -14.68 -8.44
C ILE A 117 -20.03 -15.25 -9.47
N GLY A 118 -19.72 -15.12 -10.75
CA GLY A 118 -20.61 -15.60 -11.82
C GLY A 118 -21.71 -14.62 -12.17
N CYS A 119 -21.41 -13.32 -12.20
CA CYS A 119 -22.37 -12.27 -12.52
C CYS A 119 -21.82 -11.31 -13.59
N SER A 120 -22.64 -10.36 -14.03
CA SER A 120 -22.22 -9.31 -14.96
C SER A 120 -21.38 -8.27 -14.22
N ASP A 121 -20.61 -7.47 -14.98
CA ASP A 121 -19.82 -6.38 -14.40
C ASP A 121 -20.71 -5.39 -13.66
N ARG A 122 -21.86 -5.07 -14.21
CA ARG A 122 -22.82 -4.17 -13.57
C ARG A 122 -23.31 -4.70 -12.23
N SER A 123 -23.63 -6.00 -12.18
CA SER A 123 -24.03 -6.66 -10.94
C SER A 123 -22.89 -6.68 -9.93
N ALA A 124 -21.64 -6.87 -10.38
CA ALA A 124 -20.47 -6.83 -9.51
C ALA A 124 -20.30 -5.47 -8.85
N TYR A 125 -20.49 -4.37 -9.59
CA TYR A 125 -20.45 -3.02 -9.00
C TYR A 125 -21.54 -2.79 -7.97
N ARG A 126 -22.74 -3.31 -8.21
CA ARG A 126 -23.82 -3.23 -7.25
C ARG A 126 -23.48 -3.99 -5.97
N ILE A 127 -22.94 -5.19 -6.12
CA ILE A 127 -22.51 -6.02 -4.98
C ILE A 127 -21.38 -5.31 -4.23
N LYS A 128 -20.49 -4.62 -4.92
CA LYS A 128 -19.43 -3.83 -4.30
C LYS A 128 -20.00 -2.76 -3.38
N LEU A 129 -21.00 -2.02 -3.83
CA LEU A 129 -21.61 -0.98 -3.00
C LEU A 129 -22.30 -1.58 -1.76
N GLU A 130 -22.98 -2.70 -1.93
CA GLU A 130 -23.61 -3.41 -0.81
C GLU A 130 -22.57 -3.95 0.17
N ALA A 131 -21.47 -4.48 -0.33
CA ALA A 131 -20.38 -4.97 0.50
C ALA A 131 -19.73 -3.84 1.31
N LEU A 132 -19.53 -2.68 0.69
CA LEU A 132 -18.98 -1.51 1.37
C LEU A 132 -19.92 -1.02 2.48
N GLU A 133 -21.21 -0.99 2.23
CA GLU A 133 -22.21 -0.63 3.24
C GLU A 133 -22.14 -1.58 4.44
N ARG A 134 -22.08 -2.87 4.17
CA ARG A 134 -21.97 -3.88 5.22
C ARG A 134 -20.64 -3.78 5.98
N PHE A 135 -19.54 -3.56 5.27
CA PHE A 135 -18.22 -3.41 5.88
C PHE A 135 -18.14 -2.19 6.78
N SER A 136 -18.81 -1.11 6.41
CA SER A 136 -18.79 0.13 7.19
C SER A 136 -19.26 -0.06 8.63
N LYS A 137 -20.09 -1.05 8.87
CA LYS A 137 -20.60 -1.36 10.21
C LYS A 137 -19.53 -1.94 11.14
N HIS A 138 -18.41 -2.37 10.59
CA HIS A 138 -17.27 -2.88 11.35
C HIS A 138 -16.20 -1.82 11.62
N LEU A 139 -16.37 -0.62 11.11
CA LEU A 139 -15.42 0.48 11.30
C LEU A 139 -15.80 1.37 12.55
#